data_a48aba6ae0a2d15f83c57ed6cd9579e7
#
_entry.id   a48aba6ae0a2d15f83c57ed6cd9579e7
#
_cell.length_a   1.000
_cell.length_b   1.000
_cell.length_c   1.000
_cell.angle_alpha   90.00
_cell.angle_beta   90.00
_cell.angle_gamma   90.00
#
_symmetry.space_group_name_H-M   'P 1'
#
loop_
_entity.id
_entity.type
_entity.pdbx_description
1 polymer ?
#
loop_
_entity_poly.entity_id
_entity_poly.type
_entity_poly.pdbx_seq_one_letter_code
_entity_poly.pdbx_strand_id
1 'polypeptide(L)'
;MPDPVDPNLPPPPPMAASPAVPGPQSTSTGLPSNVAAAIACIPLIGGIIFYILEKRDGFVRFYAMQSIIFGGAWFLFNIVSAIVRGVFWAIPGIGGILVFFWAIIAALVQLAFLIVMIIAIIKAFTNVRWDIPYVGPIARKQVGEST
;
A
#
# COMPACT_ATOMS: atom_id res chain seq x y z
N MET A 1 -41.30 20.94 32.95
CA MET A 1 -40.45 21.44 34.01
C MET A 1 -39.27 20.51 34.10
N PRO A 2 -38.05 20.98 33.99
CA PRO A 2 -36.88 20.10 34.21
C PRO A 2 -36.80 19.80 35.71
N ASP A 3 -36.51 18.54 36.04
CA ASP A 3 -36.35 18.08 37.41
C ASP A 3 -35.22 18.83 38.14
N PRO A 4 -35.37 19.18 39.43
CA PRO A 4 -34.34 19.85 40.20
C PRO A 4 -33.14 18.90 40.33
N VAL A 5 -31.97 19.38 39.90
CA VAL A 5 -30.67 18.66 40.04
C VAL A 5 -30.40 18.48 41.54
N ASP A 6 -30.32 17.24 42.01
CA ASP A 6 -29.96 16.90 43.38
C ASP A 6 -28.48 17.26 43.62
N PRO A 7 -28.17 18.20 44.55
CA PRO A 7 -26.78 18.63 44.78
C PRO A 7 -25.88 17.57 45.40
N ASN A 8 -26.43 16.42 45.83
CA ASN A 8 -25.68 15.35 46.46
C ASN A 8 -25.33 14.18 45.52
N LEU A 9 -25.71 14.27 44.22
CA LEU A 9 -25.28 13.26 43.26
C LEU A 9 -23.80 13.47 42.90
N PRO A 10 -22.98 12.42 42.98
CA PRO A 10 -21.62 12.50 42.53
C PRO A 10 -21.62 12.88 41.04
N PRO A 11 -20.66 13.72 40.60
CA PRO A 11 -20.59 14.08 39.19
C PRO A 11 -20.53 12.82 38.31
N PRO A 12 -21.27 12.80 37.21
CA PRO A 12 -21.23 11.66 36.29
C PRO A 12 -19.77 11.36 35.93
N PRO A 13 -19.37 10.07 35.90
CA PRO A 13 -18.02 9.71 35.50
C PRO A 13 -17.72 10.36 34.17
N PRO A 14 -16.47 10.86 33.94
CA PRO A 14 -16.10 11.42 32.66
C PRO A 14 -16.49 10.39 31.60
N MET A 15 -17.39 10.79 30.70
CA MET A 15 -17.74 9.95 29.56
C MET A 15 -16.41 9.63 28.89
N ALA A 16 -16.04 8.33 28.93
CA ALA A 16 -14.89 7.86 28.18
C ALA A 16 -15.04 8.42 26.78
N ALA A 17 -14.12 9.30 26.40
CA ALA A 17 -14.12 9.87 25.08
C ALA A 17 -14.16 8.69 24.12
N SER A 18 -15.25 8.53 23.38
CA SER A 18 -15.33 7.59 22.28
C SER A 18 -14.05 7.76 21.50
N PRO A 19 -13.33 6.68 21.15
CA PRO A 19 -12.12 6.83 20.34
C PRO A 19 -12.49 7.70 19.14
N ALA A 20 -11.90 8.90 19.10
CA ALA A 20 -12.15 9.84 18.04
C ALA A 20 -11.90 9.08 16.73
N VAL A 21 -12.95 8.90 15.95
CA VAL A 21 -12.81 8.50 14.56
C VAL A 21 -11.81 9.52 13.99
N PRO A 22 -10.64 9.10 13.50
CA PRO A 22 -9.67 10.04 12.96
C PRO A 22 -10.38 10.82 11.87
N GLY A 23 -10.65 12.09 12.14
CA GLY A 23 -11.15 13.00 11.11
C GLY A 23 -10.19 12.96 9.93
N PRO A 24 -10.61 13.38 8.72
CA PRO A 24 -9.76 13.37 7.55
C PRO A 24 -8.46 14.10 7.90
N GLN A 25 -7.38 13.32 8.06
CA GLN A 25 -6.06 13.88 8.36
C GLN A 25 -5.69 14.77 7.19
N SER A 26 -5.34 16.02 7.48
CA SER A 26 -4.91 16.96 6.45
C SER A 26 -3.56 16.49 5.91
N THR A 27 -3.57 15.95 4.70
CA THR A 27 -2.35 15.59 3.99
C THR A 27 -1.54 16.84 3.62
N SER A 28 -0.25 16.70 3.46
CA SER A 28 0.60 17.81 2.98
C SER A 28 0.25 18.24 1.56
N THR A 29 -0.42 17.36 0.80
CA THR A 29 -0.85 17.59 -0.59
C THR A 29 -2.23 18.24 -0.71
N GLY A 30 -2.98 18.37 0.39
CA GLY A 30 -4.36 18.89 0.39
C GLY A 30 -5.40 17.90 -0.14
N LEU A 31 -5.01 16.69 -0.53
CA LEU A 31 -5.91 15.62 -0.95
C LEU A 31 -6.44 14.85 0.27
N PRO A 32 -7.64 14.27 0.22
CA PRO A 32 -8.08 13.31 1.23
C PRO A 32 -7.10 12.15 1.35
N SER A 33 -6.82 11.68 2.58
CA SER A 33 -5.84 10.60 2.86
C SER A 33 -6.04 9.35 2.02
N ASN A 34 -7.30 8.91 1.86
CA ASN A 34 -7.64 7.73 1.06
C ASN A 34 -7.33 7.91 -0.44
N VAL A 35 -7.57 9.10 -0.99
CA VAL A 35 -7.27 9.41 -2.38
C VAL A 35 -5.76 9.50 -2.60
N ALA A 36 -5.06 10.21 -1.72
CA ALA A 36 -3.61 10.30 -1.75
C ALA A 36 -2.94 8.93 -1.64
N ALA A 37 -3.42 8.07 -0.71
CA ALA A 37 -2.92 6.71 -0.54
C ALA A 37 -3.20 5.82 -1.76
N ALA A 38 -4.40 5.94 -2.38
CA ALA A 38 -4.73 5.18 -3.58
C ALA A 38 -3.83 5.57 -4.78
N ILE A 39 -3.55 6.85 -4.96
CA ILE A 39 -2.63 7.31 -6.01
C ILE A 39 -1.19 6.88 -5.68
N ALA A 40 -0.80 6.90 -4.40
CA ALA A 40 0.49 6.41 -3.96
C ALA A 40 0.71 4.92 -4.23
N CYS A 41 -0.36 4.12 -4.42
CA CYS A 41 -0.29 2.72 -4.80
C CYS A 41 0.14 2.50 -6.27
N ILE A 42 0.24 3.53 -7.10
CA ILE A 42 0.79 3.40 -8.46
C ILE A 42 2.26 2.98 -8.32
N PRO A 43 2.64 1.81 -8.87
CA PRO A 43 3.96 1.24 -8.62
C PRO A 43 5.09 2.19 -9.01
N LEU A 44 6.07 2.34 -8.13
CA LEU A 44 7.25 3.21 -8.25
C LEU A 44 6.90 4.70 -8.33
N ILE A 45 6.25 5.15 -9.39
CA ILE A 45 6.05 6.59 -9.68
C ILE A 45 5.18 7.24 -8.60
N GLY A 46 3.98 6.70 -8.37
CA GLY A 46 3.07 7.21 -7.34
C GLY A 46 3.68 7.10 -5.95
N GLY A 47 4.28 5.95 -5.64
CA GLY A 47 4.96 5.71 -4.36
C GLY A 47 6.07 6.72 -4.09
N ILE A 48 6.98 6.94 -5.02
CA ILE A 48 8.11 7.89 -4.86
C ILE A 48 7.58 9.32 -4.70
N ILE A 49 6.66 9.75 -5.55
CA ILE A 49 6.10 11.11 -5.51
C ILE A 49 5.44 11.36 -4.15
N PHE A 50 4.54 10.49 -3.73
CA PHE A 50 3.81 10.69 -2.47
C PHE A 50 4.68 10.47 -1.24
N TYR A 51 5.70 9.63 -1.29
CA TYR A 51 6.66 9.48 -0.19
C TYR A 51 7.46 10.77 0.05
N ILE A 52 7.78 11.51 -1.01
CA ILE A 52 8.52 12.77 -0.93
C ILE A 52 7.60 13.94 -0.55
N LEU A 53 6.42 14.03 -1.17
CA LEU A 53 5.47 15.13 -0.96
C LEU A 53 4.73 15.02 0.38
N GLU A 54 4.37 13.79 0.80
CA GLU A 54 3.61 13.59 2.02
C GLU A 54 4.53 13.39 3.22
N LYS A 55 4.50 14.34 4.16
CA LYS A 55 5.32 14.31 5.37
C LYS A 55 4.51 14.15 6.66
N ARG A 56 3.20 14.40 6.60
CA ARG A 56 2.33 14.47 7.77
C ARG A 56 1.47 13.24 7.97
N ASP A 57 1.00 12.65 6.89
CA ASP A 57 0.09 11.51 6.94
C ASP A 57 0.86 10.18 6.86
N GLY A 58 0.96 9.50 8.01
CA GLY A 58 1.60 8.18 8.12
C GLY A 58 0.89 7.09 7.28
N PHE A 59 -0.42 7.22 7.07
CA PHE A 59 -1.19 6.29 6.24
C PHE A 59 -0.76 6.35 4.77
N VAL A 60 -0.68 7.57 4.21
CA VAL A 60 -0.22 7.78 2.83
C VAL A 60 1.23 7.35 2.67
N ARG A 61 2.10 7.71 3.62
CA ARG A 61 3.52 7.33 3.59
C ARG A 61 3.72 5.81 3.65
N PHE A 62 2.90 5.11 4.43
CA PHE A 62 2.92 3.65 4.50
C PHE A 62 2.61 3.03 3.12
N TYR A 63 1.52 3.45 2.47
CA TYR A 63 1.17 2.96 1.14
C TYR A 63 2.19 3.37 0.07
N ALA A 64 2.74 4.57 0.16
CA ALA A 64 3.80 5.03 -0.73
C ALA A 64 5.06 4.15 -0.62
N MET A 65 5.53 3.86 0.60
CA MET A 65 6.68 2.98 0.82
C MET A 65 6.41 1.55 0.37
N GLN A 66 5.23 1.01 0.68
CA GLN A 66 4.81 -0.31 0.24
C GLN A 66 4.80 -0.41 -1.29
N SER A 67 4.32 0.63 -1.97
CA SER A 67 4.28 0.72 -3.43
C SER A 67 5.68 0.81 -4.05
N ILE A 68 6.62 1.50 -3.41
CA ILE A 68 8.03 1.57 -3.86
C ILE A 68 8.66 0.18 -3.81
N ILE A 69 8.53 -0.53 -2.69
CA ILE A 69 9.13 -1.86 -2.51
C ILE A 69 8.48 -2.86 -3.47
N PHE A 70 7.16 -2.85 -3.55
CA PHE A 70 6.39 -3.74 -4.43
C PHE A 70 6.68 -3.45 -5.91
N GLY A 71 6.72 -2.18 -6.31
CA GLY A 71 7.06 -1.75 -7.66
C GLY A 71 8.51 -2.05 -8.01
N GLY A 72 9.44 -1.93 -7.04
CA GLY A 72 10.84 -2.32 -7.20
C GLY A 72 10.99 -3.83 -7.43
N ALA A 73 10.26 -4.66 -6.68
CA ALA A 73 10.23 -6.12 -6.88
C ALA A 73 9.66 -6.48 -8.26
N TRP A 74 8.57 -5.81 -8.67
CA TRP A 74 7.98 -5.99 -10.00
C TRP A 74 8.97 -5.60 -11.12
N PHE A 75 9.65 -4.47 -10.98
CA PHE A 75 10.65 -4.02 -11.94
C PHE A 75 11.82 -4.99 -12.06
N LEU A 76 12.35 -5.46 -10.92
CA LEU A 76 13.41 -6.46 -10.88
C LEU A 76 12.98 -7.77 -11.55
N PHE A 77 11.77 -8.24 -11.27
CA PHE A 77 11.21 -9.42 -11.94
C PHE A 77 11.18 -9.26 -13.47
N ASN A 78 10.81 -8.08 -13.98
CA ASN A 78 10.80 -7.83 -15.42
C ASN A 78 12.20 -7.85 -16.04
N ILE A 79 13.22 -7.29 -15.35
CA ILE A 79 14.61 -7.36 -15.80
C ILE A 79 15.07 -8.82 -15.86
N VAL A 80 14.89 -9.57 -14.78
CA VAL A 80 15.28 -10.99 -14.73
C VAL A 80 14.54 -11.79 -15.81
N SER A 81 13.25 -11.55 -15.97
CA SER A 81 12.45 -12.20 -17.01
C SER A 81 12.93 -11.90 -18.43
N ALA A 82 13.39 -10.66 -18.69
CA ALA A 82 13.97 -10.30 -19.96
C ALA A 82 15.29 -11.05 -20.22
N ILE A 83 16.16 -11.17 -19.21
CA ILE A 83 17.42 -11.91 -19.29
C ILE A 83 17.14 -13.40 -19.57
N VAL A 84 16.23 -14.01 -18.82
CA VAL A 84 15.86 -15.43 -19.01
C VAL A 84 15.33 -15.68 -20.42
N ARG A 85 14.45 -14.80 -20.93
CA ARG A 85 13.96 -14.90 -22.31
C ARG A 85 15.08 -14.78 -23.33
N GLY A 86 16.01 -13.86 -23.11
CA GLY A 86 17.17 -13.70 -23.98
C GLY A 86 18.06 -14.96 -24.03
N VAL A 87 18.34 -15.54 -22.87
CA VAL A 87 19.10 -16.80 -22.76
C VAL A 87 18.37 -17.96 -23.47
N PHE A 88 17.07 -18.13 -23.22
CA PHE A 88 16.29 -19.18 -23.87
C PHE A 88 16.23 -19.03 -25.39
N TRP A 89 16.08 -17.78 -25.86
CA TRP A 89 16.01 -17.49 -27.28
C TRP A 89 17.32 -17.81 -28.02
N ALA A 90 18.45 -17.76 -27.30
CA ALA A 90 19.76 -18.09 -27.87
C ALA A 90 20.01 -19.60 -28.04
N ILE A 91 19.11 -20.49 -27.56
CA ILE A 91 19.26 -21.95 -27.67
C ILE A 91 18.63 -22.42 -28.99
N PRO A 92 19.43 -22.93 -29.97
CA PRO A 92 18.91 -23.41 -31.24
C PRO A 92 17.97 -24.62 -31.07
N GLY A 93 16.89 -24.66 -31.82
CA GLY A 93 15.95 -25.77 -31.89
C GLY A 93 14.87 -25.76 -30.81
N ILE A 94 15.21 -25.56 -29.52
CA ILE A 94 14.23 -25.63 -28.43
C ILE A 94 13.94 -24.28 -27.77
N GLY A 95 14.70 -23.25 -28.11
CA GLY A 95 14.61 -21.93 -27.47
C GLY A 95 13.21 -21.33 -27.50
N GLY A 96 12.51 -21.44 -28.64
CA GLY A 96 11.14 -20.94 -28.77
C GLY A 96 10.15 -21.62 -27.84
N ILE A 97 10.32 -22.95 -27.62
CA ILE A 97 9.47 -23.70 -26.71
C ILE A 97 9.72 -23.25 -25.25
N LEU A 98 10.97 -23.07 -24.88
CA LEU A 98 11.33 -22.59 -23.53
C LEU A 98 10.79 -21.17 -23.27
N VAL A 99 10.90 -20.28 -24.24
CA VAL A 99 10.36 -18.91 -24.16
C VAL A 99 8.82 -18.96 -24.01
N PHE A 100 8.15 -19.84 -24.74
CA PHE A 100 6.70 -20.00 -24.65
C PHE A 100 6.28 -20.43 -23.23
N PHE A 101 6.89 -21.46 -22.66
CA PHE A 101 6.58 -21.88 -21.29
C PHE A 101 6.93 -20.79 -20.26
N TRP A 102 8.08 -20.12 -20.43
CA TRP A 102 8.44 -19.00 -19.57
C TRP A 102 7.42 -17.86 -19.65
N ALA A 103 6.91 -17.57 -20.85
CA ALA A 103 5.90 -16.52 -21.02
C ALA A 103 4.61 -16.81 -20.25
N ILE A 104 4.19 -18.07 -20.17
CA ILE A 104 3.04 -18.47 -19.36
C ILE A 104 3.32 -18.22 -17.87
N ILE A 105 4.47 -18.64 -17.37
CA ILE A 105 4.87 -18.42 -15.98
C ILE A 105 4.92 -16.91 -15.69
N ALA A 106 5.57 -16.14 -16.56
CA ALA A 106 5.67 -14.71 -16.41
C ALA A 106 4.30 -14.02 -16.42
N ALA A 107 3.37 -14.47 -17.27
CA ALA A 107 2.01 -13.95 -17.32
C ALA A 107 1.24 -14.22 -16.01
N LEU A 108 1.38 -15.41 -15.42
CA LEU A 108 0.78 -15.73 -14.13
C LEU A 108 1.34 -14.86 -13.00
N VAL A 109 2.65 -14.64 -12.99
CA VAL A 109 3.29 -13.74 -12.02
C VAL A 109 2.80 -12.30 -12.20
N GLN A 110 2.73 -11.80 -13.44
CA GLN A 110 2.19 -10.46 -13.73
C GLN A 110 0.73 -10.33 -13.28
N LEU A 111 -0.08 -11.36 -13.49
CA LEU A 111 -1.47 -11.38 -13.02
C LEU A 111 -1.53 -11.31 -11.49
N ALA A 112 -0.68 -12.04 -10.79
CA ALA A 112 -0.59 -11.97 -9.32
C ALA A 112 -0.20 -10.56 -8.84
N PHE A 113 0.79 -9.92 -9.47
CA PHE A 113 1.16 -8.54 -9.17
C PHE A 113 -0.02 -7.57 -9.41
N LEU A 114 -0.75 -7.73 -10.50
CA LEU A 114 -1.91 -6.91 -10.82
C LEU A 114 -3.02 -7.05 -9.77
N ILE A 115 -3.33 -8.29 -9.36
CA ILE A 115 -4.35 -8.57 -8.34
C ILE A 115 -3.98 -7.91 -7.01
N VAL A 116 -2.73 -8.08 -6.57
CA VAL A 116 -2.24 -7.48 -5.32
C VAL A 116 -2.31 -5.95 -5.40
N MET A 117 -1.94 -5.36 -6.53
CA MET A 117 -2.03 -3.91 -6.76
C MET A 117 -3.47 -3.42 -6.66
N ILE A 118 -4.43 -4.09 -7.29
CA ILE A 118 -5.84 -3.73 -7.24
C ILE A 118 -6.36 -3.80 -5.80
N ILE A 119 -6.03 -4.87 -5.07
CA ILE A 119 -6.43 -5.01 -3.66
C ILE A 119 -5.84 -3.87 -2.83
N ALA A 120 -4.56 -3.54 -3.03
CA ALA A 120 -3.92 -2.43 -2.31
C ALA A 120 -4.61 -1.09 -2.58
N ILE A 121 -4.96 -0.80 -3.83
CA ILE A 121 -5.69 0.43 -4.21
C ILE A 121 -7.07 0.48 -3.53
N ILE A 122 -7.83 -0.62 -3.58
CA ILE A 122 -9.17 -0.70 -2.95
C ILE A 122 -9.05 -0.48 -1.43
N LYS A 123 -8.08 -1.14 -0.80
CA LYS A 123 -7.85 -1.01 0.65
C LYS A 123 -7.42 0.40 1.04
N ALA A 124 -6.54 1.03 0.25
CA ALA A 124 -6.15 2.42 0.45
C ALA A 124 -7.35 3.36 0.32
N PHE A 125 -8.19 3.15 -0.69
CA PHE A 125 -9.38 3.99 -0.93
C PHE A 125 -10.42 3.85 0.18
N THR A 126 -10.52 2.68 0.81
CA THR A 126 -11.43 2.42 1.93
C THR A 126 -10.84 2.79 3.30
N ASN A 127 -9.72 3.50 3.37
CA ASN A 127 -9.01 3.86 4.61
C ASN A 127 -8.63 2.66 5.49
N VAL A 128 -8.48 1.47 4.90
CA VAL A 128 -8.07 0.27 5.62
C VAL A 128 -6.58 0.06 5.41
N ARG A 129 -5.79 0.03 6.48
CA ARG A 129 -4.39 -0.42 6.40
C ARG A 129 -4.35 -1.90 6.07
N TRP A 130 -3.79 -2.21 4.92
CA TRP A 130 -3.58 -3.58 4.49
C TRP A 130 -2.11 -3.79 4.13
N ASP A 131 -1.50 -4.74 4.81
CA ASP A 131 -0.12 -5.10 4.56
C ASP A 131 -0.05 -6.12 3.42
N ILE A 132 0.69 -5.80 2.37
CA ILE A 132 1.08 -6.81 1.39
C ILE A 132 1.99 -7.81 2.12
N PRO A 133 1.72 -9.13 2.02
CA PRO A 133 2.57 -10.14 2.64
C PRO A 133 4.04 -9.89 2.31
N TYR A 134 4.91 -9.98 3.31
CA TYR A 134 6.36 -9.71 3.26
C TYR A 134 6.76 -8.24 3.03
N VAL A 135 6.03 -7.47 2.24
CA VAL A 135 6.33 -6.06 1.91
C VAL A 135 5.86 -5.11 3.00
N GLY A 136 4.67 -5.34 3.55
CA GLY A 136 4.07 -4.49 4.58
C GLY A 136 4.94 -4.31 5.82
N PRO A 137 5.48 -5.38 6.45
CA PRO A 137 6.37 -5.26 7.60
C PRO A 137 7.64 -4.46 7.32
N ILE A 138 8.19 -4.56 6.10
CA ILE A 138 9.37 -3.80 5.69
C ILE A 138 9.00 -2.32 5.53
N ALA A 139 7.87 -2.03 4.92
CA ALA A 139 7.38 -0.67 4.74
C ALA A 139 7.14 0.04 6.08
N ARG A 140 6.56 -0.65 7.07
CA ARG A 140 6.36 -0.11 8.43
C ARG A 140 7.67 0.28 9.10
N LYS A 141 8.68 -0.57 9.03
CA LYS A 141 10.01 -0.27 9.60
C LYS A 141 10.62 0.98 8.99
N GLN A 142 10.44 1.19 7.69
CA GLN A 142 10.98 2.36 6.99
C GLN A 142 10.22 3.66 7.32
N VAL A 143 8.96 3.57 7.68
CA VAL A 143 8.15 4.75 8.07
C VAL A 143 8.28 5.05 9.56
N GLY A 144 9.03 4.24 10.32
CA GLY A 144 9.28 4.45 11.76
C GLY A 144 8.12 4.02 12.66
N GLU A 145 7.21 3.21 12.14
CA GLU A 145 6.15 2.59 12.96
C GLU A 145 6.67 1.25 13.52
N SER A 146 7.04 1.26 14.80
CA SER A 146 7.30 0.03 15.55
C SER A 146 5.98 -0.72 15.76
N THR A 147 6.03 -2.03 15.62
CA THR A 147 4.94 -2.96 15.98
C THR A 147 4.53 -2.83 17.43
#